data_827a9a657469a857f69efcf1a759fe30
#
_entry.id   827a9a657469a857f69efcf1a759fe30
#
_cell.length_a   1.000
_cell.length_b   1.000
_cell.length_c   1.000
_cell.angle_alpha   90.00
_cell.angle_beta   90.00
_cell.angle_gamma   90.00
#
_symmetry.space_group_name_H-M   'P 1'
#
loop_
_entity.id
_entity.type
_entity.pdbx_description
1 polymer ?
#
loop_
_entity_poly.entity_id
_entity_poly.type
_entity_poly.pdbx_seq_one_letter_code
_entity_poly.pdbx_strand_id
1 'polypeptide(L)'
;RTGEIYLEKPDITSERDNIIYYLSHVFPKVLEKSDQQLKDSWTAMGFDADKLSLPENYPQYNFGSWVGGDRDGHPFVTPSITQDTLLIHRDKALEIIHHKLIKLASRITLSAISNPGPKSLTEAVNKLAKALGLDGEYALKRNPYEPWRQYISLVVIKLENTISHNHCDSNSYYRSSSFLQEDLKFIRNI
;
A
#
# COMPACT_ATOMS: atom_id res chain seq x y z
N ARG A 1 19.61 -13.70 -20.59
CA ARG A 1 20.63 -12.89 -21.29
C ARG A 1 21.31 -12.02 -20.25
N THR A 2 22.47 -12.44 -19.86
CA THR A 2 23.48 -11.66 -19.14
C THR A 2 24.12 -10.77 -20.18
N GLY A 3 23.78 -9.51 -20.25
CA GLY A 3 24.29 -8.95 -21.46
C GLY A 3 24.50 -7.45 -21.58
N GLU A 4 24.41 -6.68 -20.54
CA GLU A 4 24.97 -5.33 -20.58
C GLU A 4 26.24 -5.29 -19.75
N ILE A 5 27.36 -5.25 -20.44
CA ILE A 5 28.63 -4.89 -19.85
C ILE A 5 28.54 -3.39 -19.57
N TYR A 6 28.32 -3.03 -18.32
CA TYR A 6 28.47 -1.63 -17.93
C TYR A 6 29.92 -1.21 -18.13
N LEU A 7 30.15 -0.30 -19.05
CA LEU A 7 31.47 0.28 -19.30
C LEU A 7 31.95 1.15 -18.13
N GLU A 8 31.01 1.61 -17.31
CA GLU A 8 31.26 2.37 -16.08
C GLU A 8 30.54 1.69 -14.90
N LYS A 9 31.18 1.72 -13.72
CA LYS A 9 30.56 1.20 -12.48
C LYS A 9 29.31 2.04 -12.17
N PRO A 10 28.12 1.41 -12.00
CA PRO A 10 26.92 2.16 -11.66
C PRO A 10 27.12 2.93 -10.35
N ASP A 11 26.61 4.15 -10.30
CA ASP A 11 26.58 4.92 -9.07
C ASP A 11 25.53 4.37 -8.09
N ILE A 12 25.59 4.81 -6.84
CA ILE A 12 24.68 4.35 -5.77
C ILE A 12 23.23 4.63 -6.15
N THR A 13 22.96 5.74 -6.83
CA THR A 13 21.60 6.13 -7.22
C THR A 13 21.02 5.15 -8.23
N SER A 14 21.81 4.78 -9.25
CA SER A 14 21.42 3.81 -10.26
C SER A 14 21.20 2.41 -9.67
N GLU A 15 22.06 1.97 -8.75
CA GLU A 15 21.88 0.70 -8.05
C GLU A 15 20.61 0.70 -7.18
N ARG A 16 20.37 1.78 -6.45
CA ARG A 16 19.18 1.97 -5.63
C ARG A 16 17.92 1.92 -6.49
N ASP A 17 17.89 2.66 -7.58
CA ASP A 17 16.73 2.76 -8.46
C ASP A 17 16.40 1.40 -9.10
N ASN A 18 17.41 0.61 -9.45
CA ASN A 18 17.23 -0.76 -9.91
C ASN A 18 16.57 -1.65 -8.85
N ILE A 19 17.05 -1.61 -7.60
CA ILE A 19 16.47 -2.42 -6.52
C ILE A 19 15.03 -1.97 -6.24
N ILE A 20 14.80 -0.65 -6.19
CA ILE A 20 13.45 -0.09 -5.99
C ILE A 20 12.50 -0.53 -7.10
N TYR A 21 12.96 -0.60 -8.34
CA TYR A 21 12.17 -1.13 -9.45
C TYR A 21 11.69 -2.56 -9.18
N TYR A 22 12.58 -3.46 -8.75
CA TYR A 22 12.18 -4.84 -8.41
C TYR A 22 11.24 -4.88 -7.23
N LEU A 23 11.51 -4.13 -6.15
CA LEU A 23 10.68 -4.10 -4.95
C LEU A 23 9.27 -3.54 -5.23
N SER A 24 9.15 -2.55 -6.12
CA SER A 24 7.88 -1.86 -6.37
C SER A 24 7.09 -2.41 -7.56
N HIS A 25 7.75 -2.94 -8.60
CA HIS A 25 7.09 -3.32 -9.84
C HIS A 25 7.10 -4.82 -10.12
N VAL A 26 8.13 -5.53 -9.68
CA VAL A 26 8.28 -6.96 -9.98
C VAL A 26 7.72 -7.81 -8.84
N PHE A 27 8.25 -7.66 -7.64
CA PHE A 27 7.89 -8.51 -6.51
C PHE A 27 6.40 -8.47 -6.15
N PRO A 28 5.69 -7.32 -6.12
CA PRO A 28 4.28 -7.32 -5.79
C PRO A 28 3.43 -8.18 -6.74
N LYS A 29 3.80 -8.21 -8.04
CA LYS A 29 3.11 -9.03 -9.04
C LYS A 29 3.45 -10.51 -8.94
N VAL A 30 4.73 -10.81 -8.67
CA VAL A 30 5.20 -12.19 -8.50
C VAL A 30 4.59 -12.81 -7.26
N LEU A 31 4.52 -12.07 -6.15
CA LEU A 31 3.91 -12.54 -4.91
C LEU A 31 2.42 -12.84 -5.08
N GLU A 32 1.65 -11.94 -5.70
CA GLU A 32 0.24 -12.22 -6.01
C GLU A 32 0.07 -13.51 -6.83
N LYS A 33 0.93 -13.71 -7.82
CA LYS A 33 0.89 -14.92 -8.65
C LYS A 33 1.30 -16.17 -7.86
N SER A 34 2.31 -16.04 -7.00
CA SER A 34 2.75 -17.13 -6.12
C SER A 34 1.65 -17.56 -5.15
N ASP A 35 0.98 -16.60 -4.52
CA ASP A 35 -0.13 -16.89 -3.62
C ASP A 35 -1.29 -17.58 -4.33
N GLN A 36 -1.62 -17.13 -5.56
CA GLN A 36 -2.64 -17.78 -6.36
C GLN A 36 -2.25 -19.21 -6.75
N GLN A 37 -1.01 -19.43 -7.16
CA GLN A 37 -0.50 -20.77 -7.49
C GLN A 37 -0.50 -21.71 -6.27
N LEU A 38 -0.14 -21.19 -5.09
CA LEU A 38 -0.21 -21.96 -3.85
C LEU A 38 -1.66 -22.38 -3.58
N LYS A 39 -2.60 -21.45 -3.67
CA LYS A 39 -4.03 -21.73 -3.46
C LYS A 39 -4.57 -22.77 -4.45
N ASP A 40 -4.23 -22.63 -5.72
CA ASP A 40 -4.67 -23.56 -6.77
C ASP A 40 -4.09 -24.97 -6.55
N SER A 41 -2.80 -25.07 -6.22
CA SER A 41 -2.14 -26.33 -5.91
C SER A 41 -2.69 -26.98 -4.63
N TRP A 42 -2.94 -26.19 -3.60
CA TRP A 42 -3.54 -26.62 -2.33
C TRP A 42 -4.91 -27.28 -2.55
N THR A 43 -5.74 -26.61 -3.32
CA THR A 43 -7.08 -27.10 -3.67
C THR A 43 -7.02 -28.34 -4.55
N ALA A 44 -6.11 -28.37 -5.55
CA ALA A 44 -5.93 -29.51 -6.44
C ALA A 44 -5.47 -30.79 -5.71
N MET A 45 -4.73 -30.63 -4.61
CA MET A 45 -4.31 -31.75 -3.74
C MET A 45 -5.39 -32.21 -2.75
N GLY A 46 -6.59 -31.60 -2.77
CA GLY A 46 -7.70 -31.94 -1.89
C GLY A 46 -7.57 -31.40 -0.46
N PHE A 47 -6.69 -30.44 -0.22
CA PHE A 47 -6.59 -29.78 1.06
C PHE A 47 -7.72 -28.77 1.27
N ASP A 48 -8.03 -28.52 2.53
CA ASP A 48 -9.08 -27.59 2.95
C ASP A 48 -8.73 -26.14 2.55
N ALA A 49 -9.53 -25.56 1.64
CA ALA A 49 -9.34 -24.21 1.13
C ALA A 49 -9.49 -23.12 2.21
N ASP A 50 -10.23 -23.38 3.27
CA ASP A 50 -10.45 -22.41 4.35
C ASP A 50 -9.16 -22.13 5.13
N LYS A 51 -8.21 -23.06 5.12
CA LYS A 51 -6.90 -22.87 5.71
C LYS A 51 -6.04 -21.78 5.02
N LEU A 52 -6.37 -21.44 3.77
CA LEU A 52 -5.74 -20.34 3.02
C LEU A 52 -6.71 -19.14 2.81
N SER A 53 -7.70 -19.00 3.68
CA SER A 53 -8.67 -17.90 3.60
C SER A 53 -8.11 -16.56 4.10
N LEU A 54 -7.14 -16.58 5.01
CA LEU A 54 -6.57 -15.39 5.63
C LEU A 54 -5.16 -15.10 5.10
N PRO A 55 -4.78 -13.82 4.91
CA PRO A 55 -3.43 -13.45 4.43
C PRO A 55 -2.29 -13.98 5.29
N GLU A 56 -2.49 -14.08 6.61
CA GLU A 56 -1.52 -14.62 7.56
C GLU A 56 -1.21 -16.11 7.37
N ASN A 57 -2.03 -16.82 6.62
CA ASN A 57 -1.84 -18.24 6.32
C ASN A 57 -0.96 -18.48 5.08
N TYR A 58 -0.61 -17.40 4.37
CA TYR A 58 0.35 -17.44 3.27
C TYR A 58 1.78 -17.23 3.76
N PRO A 59 2.79 -17.70 3.01
CA PRO A 59 4.18 -17.39 3.31
C PRO A 59 4.41 -15.87 3.40
N GLN A 60 5.05 -15.45 4.49
CA GLN A 60 5.37 -14.05 4.71
C GLN A 60 6.80 -13.78 4.25
N TYR A 61 6.98 -12.80 3.36
CA TYR A 61 8.28 -12.42 2.82
C TYR A 61 8.68 -11.04 3.32
N ASN A 62 9.91 -10.92 3.81
CA ASN A 62 10.51 -9.65 4.14
C ASN A 62 11.68 -9.40 3.18
N PHE A 63 11.68 -8.22 2.58
CA PHE A 63 12.72 -7.79 1.67
C PHE A 63 13.54 -6.68 2.31
N GLY A 64 14.85 -6.74 2.11
CA GLY A 64 15.76 -5.69 2.53
C GLY A 64 16.73 -5.34 1.41
N SER A 65 17.34 -4.19 1.52
CA SER A 65 18.42 -3.73 0.64
C SER A 65 19.49 -3.06 1.48
N TRP A 66 20.75 -3.31 1.14
CA TRP A 66 21.88 -2.59 1.74
C TRP A 66 22.26 -1.35 0.93
N VAL A 67 21.76 -1.20 -0.30
CA VAL A 67 22.10 -0.08 -1.18
C VAL A 67 21.63 1.24 -0.59
N GLY A 68 22.55 2.18 -0.45
CA GLY A 68 22.33 3.48 0.18
C GLY A 68 22.31 3.46 1.72
N GLY A 69 22.44 2.29 2.36
CA GLY A 69 22.46 2.12 3.83
C GLY A 69 23.79 1.62 4.37
N ASP A 70 24.42 0.70 3.65
CA ASP A 70 25.71 0.12 4.04
C ASP A 70 26.85 1.06 3.70
N ARG A 71 27.67 1.42 4.69
CA ARG A 71 28.80 2.34 4.58
C ARG A 71 30.14 1.61 4.59
N ASP A 72 30.14 0.30 4.82
CA ASP A 72 31.39 -0.45 4.90
C ASP A 72 32.05 -0.52 3.51
N GLY A 73 33.25 0.06 3.44
CA GLY A 73 34.05 0.08 2.22
C GLY A 73 33.48 0.96 1.08
N HIS A 74 32.42 1.75 1.30
CA HIS A 74 31.82 2.59 0.25
C HIS A 74 31.80 4.07 0.63
N PRO A 75 32.83 4.85 0.23
CA PRO A 75 33.02 6.25 0.66
C PRO A 75 31.90 7.20 0.21
N PHE A 76 31.09 6.81 -0.79
CA PHE A 76 30.00 7.63 -1.33
C PHE A 76 28.66 7.41 -0.61
N VAL A 77 28.54 6.43 0.29
CA VAL A 77 27.32 6.28 1.10
C VAL A 77 27.35 7.24 2.29
N THR A 78 26.90 8.47 2.03
CA THR A 78 26.81 9.53 3.03
C THR A 78 25.50 9.43 3.83
N PRO A 79 25.39 10.08 5.03
CA PRO A 79 24.13 10.18 5.77
C PRO A 79 22.97 10.74 4.94
N SER A 80 23.23 11.71 4.06
CA SER A 80 22.23 12.28 3.16
C SER A 80 21.69 11.23 2.19
N ILE A 81 22.57 10.45 1.55
CA ILE A 81 22.14 9.37 0.63
C ILE A 81 21.30 8.31 1.38
N THR A 82 21.67 7.99 2.62
CA THR A 82 20.88 7.06 3.44
C THR A 82 19.50 7.63 3.74
N GLN A 83 19.41 8.90 4.10
CA GLN A 83 18.15 9.59 4.36
C GLN A 83 17.27 9.62 3.10
N ASP A 84 17.83 10.03 1.96
CA ASP A 84 17.12 10.08 0.67
C ASP A 84 16.62 8.68 0.27
N THR A 85 17.44 7.65 0.47
CA THR A 85 17.06 6.27 0.17
C THR A 85 15.87 5.82 1.01
N LEU A 86 15.87 6.11 2.32
CA LEU A 86 14.74 5.78 3.22
C LEU A 86 13.46 6.52 2.83
N LEU A 87 13.56 7.79 2.43
CA LEU A 87 12.41 8.57 1.95
C LEU A 87 11.83 7.97 0.67
N ILE A 88 12.67 7.61 -0.30
CA ILE A 88 12.22 6.99 -1.54
C ILE A 88 11.58 5.63 -1.28
N HIS A 89 12.15 4.79 -0.41
CA HIS A 89 11.53 3.52 -0.02
C HIS A 89 10.16 3.72 0.61
N ARG A 90 10.03 4.70 1.51
CA ARG A 90 8.76 5.07 2.12
C ARG A 90 7.73 5.46 1.06
N ASP A 91 8.09 6.37 0.18
CA ASP A 91 7.16 6.89 -0.83
C ASP A 91 6.73 5.79 -1.80
N LYS A 92 7.63 4.92 -2.23
CA LYS A 92 7.29 3.77 -3.08
C LYS A 92 6.39 2.75 -2.37
N ALA A 93 6.59 2.51 -1.09
CA ALA A 93 5.68 1.66 -0.31
C ALA A 93 4.26 2.27 -0.23
N LEU A 94 4.15 3.58 0.01
CA LEU A 94 2.87 4.29 0.04
C LEU A 94 2.18 4.29 -1.34
N GLU A 95 2.93 4.49 -2.44
CA GLU A 95 2.41 4.40 -3.81
C GLU A 95 1.83 3.00 -4.12
N ILE A 96 2.47 1.91 -3.68
CA ILE A 96 1.95 0.55 -3.84
C ILE A 96 0.62 0.39 -3.13
N ILE A 97 0.54 0.83 -1.86
CA ILE A 97 -0.70 0.76 -1.07
C ILE A 97 -1.80 1.59 -1.73
N HIS A 98 -1.49 2.81 -2.16
CA HIS A 98 -2.40 3.70 -2.86
C HIS A 98 -3.02 3.04 -4.10
N HIS A 99 -2.18 2.46 -4.98
CA HIS A 99 -2.65 1.74 -6.16
C HIS A 99 -3.57 0.55 -5.82
N LYS A 100 -3.25 -0.21 -4.77
CA LYS A 100 -4.07 -1.33 -4.31
C LYS A 100 -5.42 -0.85 -3.78
N LEU A 101 -5.46 0.24 -3.02
CA LEU A 101 -6.70 0.82 -2.50
C LEU A 101 -7.60 1.38 -3.60
N ILE A 102 -7.05 2.07 -4.61
CA ILE A 102 -7.81 2.52 -5.78
C ILE A 102 -8.43 1.32 -6.51
N LYS A 103 -7.64 0.26 -6.75
CA LYS A 103 -8.13 -0.96 -7.39
C LYS A 103 -9.23 -1.62 -6.55
N LEU A 104 -9.10 -1.62 -5.23
CA LEU A 104 -10.13 -2.14 -4.31
C LEU A 104 -11.40 -1.28 -4.39
N ALA A 105 -11.29 0.05 -4.28
CA ALA A 105 -12.43 0.96 -4.41
C ALA A 105 -13.19 0.81 -5.73
N SER A 106 -12.47 0.54 -6.84
CA SER A 106 -13.11 0.33 -8.14
C SER A 106 -13.91 -0.98 -8.26
N ARG A 107 -13.65 -1.95 -7.38
CA ARG A 107 -14.30 -3.28 -7.41
C ARG A 107 -15.45 -3.40 -6.40
N ILE A 108 -15.41 -2.63 -5.33
CA ILE A 108 -16.46 -2.66 -4.31
C ILE A 108 -17.61 -1.76 -4.76
N THR A 109 -18.77 -2.38 -5.03
CA THR A 109 -20.00 -1.70 -5.50
C THR A 109 -21.20 -2.02 -4.59
N LEU A 110 -20.94 -2.31 -3.30
CA LEU A 110 -22.00 -2.63 -2.36
C LEU A 110 -22.80 -1.38 -2.00
N SER A 111 -24.09 -1.41 -2.36
CA SER A 111 -25.02 -0.33 -2.06
C SER A 111 -25.69 -0.52 -0.70
N ALA A 112 -25.71 0.52 0.10
CA ALA A 112 -26.43 0.56 1.38
C ALA A 112 -27.96 0.45 1.22
N ILE A 113 -28.50 0.66 0.03
CA ILE A 113 -29.92 0.47 -0.26
C ILE A 113 -30.28 -1.02 -0.20
N SER A 114 -29.42 -1.86 -0.78
CA SER A 114 -29.65 -3.32 -0.83
C SER A 114 -29.00 -4.07 0.35
N ASN A 115 -27.94 -3.51 0.90
CA ASN A 115 -27.20 -4.09 2.01
C ASN A 115 -26.71 -2.96 2.94
N PRO A 116 -27.54 -2.55 3.91
CA PRO A 116 -27.14 -1.54 4.88
C PRO A 116 -25.94 -2.07 5.67
N GLY A 117 -24.80 -1.44 5.53
CA GLY A 117 -23.59 -1.80 6.24
C GLY A 117 -23.71 -1.61 7.76
N PRO A 118 -22.72 -2.08 8.52
CA PRO A 118 -22.70 -1.89 9.96
C PRO A 118 -22.67 -0.39 10.33
N LYS A 119 -23.29 -0.03 11.43
CA LYS A 119 -23.31 1.36 11.94
C LYS A 119 -21.90 1.92 12.12
N SER A 120 -20.96 1.10 12.56
CA SER A 120 -19.57 1.45 12.71
C SER A 120 -18.92 1.96 11.41
N LEU A 121 -19.32 1.42 10.26
CA LEU A 121 -18.84 1.89 8.96
C LEU A 121 -19.35 3.30 8.65
N THR A 122 -20.65 3.57 8.87
CA THR A 122 -21.22 4.90 8.64
C THR A 122 -20.59 5.94 9.57
N GLU A 123 -20.35 5.59 10.83
CA GLU A 123 -19.69 6.46 11.80
C GLU A 123 -18.24 6.75 11.39
N ALA A 124 -17.50 5.73 10.93
CA ALA A 124 -16.13 5.88 10.46
C ALA A 124 -16.05 6.76 9.19
N VAL A 125 -16.95 6.55 8.23
CA VAL A 125 -17.08 7.38 7.02
C VAL A 125 -17.30 8.85 7.39
N ASN A 126 -18.29 9.15 8.25
CA ASN A 126 -18.60 10.52 8.65
C ASN A 126 -17.44 11.17 9.42
N LYS A 127 -16.80 10.44 10.33
CA LYS A 127 -15.64 10.92 11.09
C LYS A 127 -14.48 11.28 10.16
N LEU A 128 -14.16 10.39 9.22
CA LEU A 128 -13.03 10.59 8.32
C LEU A 128 -13.32 11.69 7.29
N ALA A 129 -14.54 11.74 6.75
CA ALA A 129 -14.96 12.81 5.84
C ALA A 129 -14.86 14.19 6.50
N LYS A 130 -15.31 14.30 7.76
CA LYS A 130 -15.18 15.54 8.53
C LYS A 130 -13.72 15.97 8.73
N ALA A 131 -12.83 15.00 8.99
CA ALA A 131 -11.41 15.28 9.16
C ALA A 131 -10.72 15.74 7.87
N LEU A 132 -11.24 15.33 6.70
CA LEU A 132 -10.72 15.70 5.38
C LEU A 132 -11.39 16.97 4.80
N GLY A 133 -12.41 17.53 5.45
CA GLY A 133 -13.09 18.77 5.04
C GLY A 133 -13.73 18.66 3.65
N LEU A 134 -13.44 19.62 2.77
CA LEU A 134 -14.06 19.70 1.43
C LEU A 134 -13.79 18.44 0.58
N ASP A 135 -12.59 17.89 0.63
CA ASP A 135 -12.23 16.67 -0.12
C ASP A 135 -13.03 15.47 0.37
N GLY A 136 -13.25 15.38 1.69
CA GLY A 136 -14.11 14.37 2.29
C GLY A 136 -15.56 14.50 1.84
N GLU A 137 -16.13 15.71 1.85
CA GLU A 137 -17.49 15.95 1.35
C GLU A 137 -17.64 15.58 -0.13
N TYR A 138 -16.65 15.93 -0.94
CA TYR A 138 -16.64 15.59 -2.35
C TYR A 138 -16.62 14.07 -2.58
N ALA A 139 -15.81 13.35 -1.81
CA ALA A 139 -15.75 11.89 -1.89
C ALA A 139 -17.11 11.24 -1.56
N LEU A 140 -17.83 11.74 -0.56
CA LEU A 140 -19.17 11.26 -0.23
C LEU A 140 -20.18 11.49 -1.34
N LYS A 141 -20.16 12.68 -1.96
CA LYS A 141 -21.06 13.03 -3.06
C LYS A 141 -20.82 12.21 -4.33
N ARG A 142 -19.57 11.77 -4.55
CA ARG A 142 -19.19 11.00 -5.74
C ARG A 142 -19.77 9.58 -5.74
N ASN A 143 -19.91 8.96 -4.56
CA ASN A 143 -20.38 7.57 -4.43
C ASN A 143 -21.55 7.50 -3.42
N PRO A 144 -22.70 8.12 -3.71
CA PRO A 144 -23.82 8.11 -2.78
C PRO A 144 -24.31 6.66 -2.57
N TYR A 145 -24.64 6.34 -1.33
CA TYR A 145 -25.13 5.01 -0.94
C TYR A 145 -24.12 3.85 -1.01
N GLU A 146 -22.83 4.11 -1.18
CA GLU A 146 -21.77 3.08 -1.22
C GLU A 146 -20.77 3.27 -0.06
N PRO A 147 -21.13 3.02 1.20
CA PRO A 147 -20.32 3.39 2.35
C PRO A 147 -18.95 2.69 2.39
N TRP A 148 -18.83 1.46 1.90
CA TRP A 148 -17.52 0.77 1.78
C TRP A 148 -16.59 1.50 0.81
N ARG A 149 -17.10 1.86 -0.37
CA ARG A 149 -16.33 2.62 -1.35
C ARG A 149 -16.01 4.03 -0.84
N GLN A 150 -16.96 4.67 -0.17
CA GLN A 150 -16.74 5.99 0.47
C GLN A 150 -15.58 5.90 1.47
N TYR A 151 -15.59 4.89 2.37
CA TYR A 151 -14.52 4.75 3.35
C TYR A 151 -13.15 4.57 2.69
N ILE A 152 -13.03 3.65 1.72
CA ILE A 152 -11.78 3.40 1.01
C ILE A 152 -11.33 4.65 0.26
N SER A 153 -12.23 5.39 -0.38
CA SER A 153 -11.91 6.65 -1.08
C SER A 153 -11.38 7.72 -0.12
N LEU A 154 -11.93 7.81 1.09
CA LEU A 154 -11.43 8.72 2.13
C LEU A 154 -10.04 8.31 2.63
N VAL A 155 -9.79 7.02 2.80
CA VAL A 155 -8.45 6.49 3.13
C VAL A 155 -7.45 6.80 2.02
N VAL A 156 -7.85 6.70 0.74
CA VAL A 156 -7.02 7.09 -0.42
C VAL A 156 -6.66 8.57 -0.35
N ILE A 157 -7.62 9.47 -0.14
CA ILE A 157 -7.36 10.93 -0.02
C ILE A 157 -6.38 11.21 1.13
N LYS A 158 -6.59 10.60 2.29
CA LYS A 158 -5.69 10.74 3.45
C LYS A 158 -4.27 10.25 3.14
N LEU A 159 -4.15 9.19 2.34
CA LEU A 159 -2.88 8.65 1.88
C LEU A 159 -2.20 9.59 0.87
N GLU A 160 -2.96 10.17 -0.06
CA GLU A 160 -2.50 11.17 -1.02
C GLU A 160 -1.93 12.41 -0.31
N ASN A 161 -2.62 12.91 0.72
CA ASN A 161 -2.13 13.99 1.57
C ASN A 161 -0.82 13.61 2.27
N THR A 162 -0.65 12.34 2.65
CA THR A 162 0.57 11.83 3.27
C THR A 162 1.73 11.79 2.28
N ILE A 163 1.49 11.34 1.04
CA ILE A 163 2.51 11.23 -0.03
C ILE A 163 2.93 12.63 -0.48
N SER A 164 1.98 13.54 -0.68
CA SER A 164 2.24 14.92 -1.14
C SER A 164 2.78 15.83 -0.05
N HIS A 165 2.97 15.33 1.17
CA HIS A 165 3.32 16.14 2.35
C HIS A 165 2.36 17.32 2.60
N ASN A 166 1.10 17.19 2.21
CA ASN A 166 0.07 18.17 2.47
C ASN A 166 -0.45 18.00 3.91
N HIS A 167 0.19 18.70 4.84
CA HIS A 167 -0.05 18.57 6.27
C HIS A 167 -0.90 19.72 6.83
N CYS A 168 -1.92 20.14 6.09
CA CYS A 168 -2.75 21.29 6.47
C CYS A 168 -3.51 21.09 7.77
N ASP A 169 -3.95 19.85 8.07
CA ASP A 169 -4.59 19.48 9.34
C ASP A 169 -4.01 18.17 9.87
N SER A 170 -3.85 18.11 11.18
CA SER A 170 -3.25 16.96 11.86
C SER A 170 -3.99 15.63 11.67
N ASN A 171 -5.23 15.66 11.25
CA ASN A 171 -6.07 14.50 11.01
C ASN A 171 -6.24 14.17 9.52
N SER A 172 -5.77 15.03 8.62
CA SER A 172 -5.92 14.87 7.17
C SER A 172 -4.85 13.99 6.53
N TYR A 173 -3.83 13.56 7.27
CA TYR A 173 -2.74 12.71 6.80
C TYR A 173 -2.33 11.66 7.85
N TYR A 174 -1.52 10.68 7.45
CA TYR A 174 -1.00 9.65 8.36
C TYR A 174 0.31 10.08 9.01
N ARG A 175 0.29 10.32 10.32
CA ARG A 175 1.49 10.69 11.11
C ARG A 175 2.44 9.51 11.32
N SER A 176 1.94 8.29 11.31
CA SER A 176 2.73 7.06 11.43
C SER A 176 2.06 5.90 10.70
N SER A 177 2.85 4.85 10.44
CA SER A 177 2.36 3.62 9.82
C SER A 177 1.28 2.91 10.65
N SER A 178 1.26 3.08 11.97
CA SER A 178 0.25 2.47 12.84
C SER A 178 -1.17 2.93 12.52
N PHE A 179 -1.37 4.23 12.30
CA PHE A 179 -2.69 4.77 11.92
C PHE A 179 -3.16 4.25 10.56
N LEU A 180 -2.26 4.13 9.58
CA LEU A 180 -2.60 3.51 8.30
C LEU A 180 -2.96 2.03 8.48
N GLN A 181 -2.21 1.30 9.30
CA GLN A 181 -2.52 -0.10 9.60
C GLN A 181 -3.87 -0.27 10.28
N GLU A 182 -4.28 0.64 11.15
CA GLU A 182 -5.60 0.63 11.77
C GLU A 182 -6.71 0.77 10.73
N ASP A 183 -6.60 1.75 9.82
CA ASP A 183 -7.57 1.94 8.74
C ASP A 183 -7.60 0.72 7.79
N LEU A 184 -6.45 0.12 7.45
CA LEU A 184 -6.39 -1.09 6.63
C LEU A 184 -7.00 -2.32 7.33
N LYS A 185 -6.77 -2.48 8.64
CA LYS A 185 -7.42 -3.54 9.44
C LYS A 185 -8.93 -3.33 9.50
N PHE A 186 -9.37 -2.09 9.63
CA PHE A 186 -10.80 -1.78 9.60
C PHE A 186 -11.42 -2.17 8.25
N ILE A 187 -10.80 -1.81 7.12
CA ILE A 187 -11.26 -2.22 5.77
C ILE A 187 -11.37 -3.75 5.66
N ARG A 188 -10.42 -4.50 6.23
CA ARG A 188 -10.44 -5.96 6.19
C ARG A 188 -11.58 -6.57 6.98
N ASN A 189 -12.01 -5.92 8.06
CA ASN A 189 -12.96 -6.46 9.04
C ASN A 189 -14.43 -6.03 8.80
N ILE A 190 -14.65 -5.13 7.83
CA ILE A 190 -16.00 -4.69 7.43
C ILE A 190 -16.47 -5.42 6.18
#